data_7fbe94cb75a98e31578b401a86184d90
#
_entry.id   7fbe94cb75a98e31578b401a86184d90
#
_cell.length_a   1.000
_cell.length_b   1.000
_cell.length_c   1.000
_cell.angle_alpha   90.00
_cell.angle_beta   90.00
_cell.angle_gamma   90.00
#
_symmetry.space_group_name_H-M   'P 1'
#
loop_
_entity.id
_entity.type
_entity.pdbx_description
1 polymer ?
#
loop_
_entity_poly.entity_id
_entity_poly.type
_entity_poly.pdbx_seq_one_letter_code
_entity_poly.pdbx_strand_id
1 'polypeptide(L)'
;METRSEMARLWLYGNHEISSKVKYYLILRYGTVEQAMEQSVSELEKELVKQFEPAEYQTLLLRKNSNYLDEVYGRLKERNIRILYPGHPLYPEKLTNIYDKPEILFARGKIRESINYYNQ
;
A
#
# COMPACT_ATOMS: atom_id res chain seq x y z
N MET A 1 1.80 -12.33 -7.09
CA MET A 1 3.24 -12.29 -6.85
C MET A 1 3.57 -11.31 -5.77
N GLU A 2 4.66 -11.58 -5.06
CA GLU A 2 5.02 -10.75 -3.92
C GLU A 2 5.26 -9.31 -4.30
N THR A 3 5.99 -9.07 -5.38
CA THR A 3 6.28 -7.71 -5.83
C THR A 3 5.01 -6.93 -6.12
N ARG A 4 4.06 -7.57 -6.78
CA ARG A 4 2.78 -6.94 -7.09
C ARG A 4 2.05 -6.53 -5.80
N SER A 5 2.04 -7.41 -4.81
CA SER A 5 1.39 -7.13 -3.55
C SER A 5 2.09 -6.02 -2.77
N GLU A 6 3.42 -6.01 -2.83
CA GLU A 6 4.20 -4.96 -2.18
C GLU A 6 3.93 -3.60 -2.82
N MET A 7 3.93 -3.55 -4.14
CA MET A 7 3.70 -2.30 -4.86
C MET A 7 2.29 -1.77 -4.59
N ALA A 8 1.32 -2.67 -4.55
CA ALA A 8 -0.06 -2.26 -4.30
C ALA A 8 -0.20 -1.62 -2.93
N ARG A 9 0.43 -2.20 -1.91
CA ARG A 9 0.35 -1.62 -0.58
C ARG A 9 1.10 -0.30 -0.48
N LEU A 10 2.25 -0.22 -1.14
CA LEU A 10 2.99 1.04 -1.18
C LEU A 10 2.14 2.15 -1.81
N TRP A 11 1.43 1.80 -2.89
CA TRP A 11 0.58 2.75 -3.59
C TRP A 11 -0.55 3.26 -2.71
N LEU A 12 -1.26 2.35 -2.04
CA LEU A 12 -2.46 2.72 -1.31
C LEU A 12 -2.19 3.16 0.13
N TYR A 13 -1.29 2.46 0.81
CA TYR A 13 -1.09 2.68 2.24
C TYR A 13 0.20 3.42 2.58
N GLY A 14 1.08 3.60 1.61
CA GLY A 14 2.36 4.25 1.86
C GLY A 14 2.29 5.77 1.86
N ASN A 15 1.12 6.35 2.03
CA ASN A 15 0.95 7.78 1.91
C ASN A 15 -0.18 8.27 2.80
N HIS A 16 0.13 9.23 3.65
CA HIS A 16 -0.85 9.81 4.58
C HIS A 16 -1.83 10.75 3.92
N GLU A 17 -1.56 11.16 2.68
CA GLU A 17 -2.39 12.14 2.01
C GLU A 17 -3.68 11.54 1.42
N ILE A 18 -3.78 10.23 1.43
CA ILE A 18 -4.99 9.57 0.95
C ILE A 18 -5.92 9.35 2.13
N SER A 19 -7.16 9.79 2.01
CA SER A 19 -8.08 9.65 3.14
C SER A 19 -8.40 8.18 3.40
N SER A 20 -8.67 7.87 4.67
CA SER A 20 -9.02 6.50 5.05
C SER A 20 -10.31 6.06 4.37
N LYS A 21 -11.22 6.98 4.13
CA LYS A 21 -12.48 6.65 3.46
C LYS A 21 -12.25 6.20 2.02
N VAL A 22 -11.31 6.83 1.33
CA VAL A 22 -10.98 6.43 -0.03
C VAL A 22 -10.38 5.03 -0.04
N LYS A 23 -9.45 4.76 0.89
CA LYS A 23 -8.83 3.45 0.97
C LYS A 23 -9.87 2.36 1.21
N TYR A 24 -10.76 2.61 2.14
CA TYR A 24 -11.80 1.65 2.47
C TYR A 24 -12.73 1.41 1.28
N TYR A 25 -13.13 2.49 0.62
CA TYR A 25 -14.00 2.40 -0.53
C TYR A 25 -13.40 1.54 -1.65
N LEU A 26 -12.12 1.74 -1.93
CA LEU A 26 -11.47 1.00 -3.00
C LEU A 26 -11.38 -0.49 -2.69
N ILE A 27 -11.12 -0.85 -1.44
CA ILE A 27 -11.09 -2.26 -1.06
C ILE A 27 -12.48 -2.88 -1.19
N LEU A 28 -13.51 -2.16 -0.74
CA LEU A 28 -14.87 -2.67 -0.88
C LEU A 28 -15.28 -2.81 -2.34
N ARG A 29 -14.88 -1.84 -3.16
CA ARG A 29 -15.29 -1.82 -4.56
C ARG A 29 -14.59 -2.90 -5.39
N TYR A 30 -13.32 -3.11 -5.17
CA TYR A 30 -12.53 -3.99 -6.02
C TYR A 30 -12.09 -5.28 -5.33
N GLY A 31 -12.32 -5.42 -4.05
CA GLY A 31 -12.07 -6.66 -3.33
C GLY A 31 -10.71 -6.71 -2.64
N THR A 32 -9.65 -6.41 -3.34
CA THR A 32 -8.31 -6.41 -2.77
C THR A 32 -7.55 -5.19 -3.25
N VAL A 33 -6.47 -4.87 -2.54
CA VAL A 33 -5.64 -3.74 -2.94
C VAL A 33 -4.96 -4.01 -4.28
N GLU A 34 -4.61 -5.27 -4.55
CA GLU A 34 -4.02 -5.63 -5.84
C GLU A 34 -5.00 -5.38 -6.98
N GLN A 35 -6.25 -5.77 -6.78
CA GLN A 35 -7.28 -5.55 -7.80
C GLN A 35 -7.55 -4.07 -8.02
N ALA A 36 -7.54 -3.30 -6.93
CA ALA A 36 -7.73 -1.85 -7.06
C ALA A 36 -6.59 -1.22 -7.86
N MET A 37 -5.37 -1.64 -7.60
CA MET A 37 -4.22 -1.07 -8.30
C MET A 37 -4.23 -1.42 -9.78
N GLU A 38 -4.85 -2.52 -10.16
CA GLU A 38 -4.90 -2.94 -11.56
C GLU A 38 -5.86 -2.10 -12.40
N GLN A 39 -6.74 -1.34 -11.75
CA GLN A 39 -7.66 -0.48 -12.48
C GLN A 39 -6.91 0.67 -13.14
N SER A 40 -7.40 1.13 -14.27
CA SER A 40 -6.79 2.28 -14.93
C SER A 40 -7.06 3.53 -14.11
N VAL A 41 -6.23 4.56 -14.33
CA VAL A 41 -6.44 5.84 -13.69
C VAL A 41 -7.83 6.38 -14.03
N SER A 42 -8.22 6.22 -15.29
CA SER A 42 -9.51 6.68 -15.76
C SER A 42 -10.66 6.01 -15.01
N GLU A 43 -10.57 4.70 -14.80
CA GLU A 43 -11.60 3.97 -14.07
C GLU A 43 -11.66 4.41 -12.61
N LEU A 44 -10.49 4.55 -11.98
CA LEU A 44 -10.45 4.97 -10.58
C LEU A 44 -11.02 6.37 -10.40
N GLU A 45 -10.65 7.28 -11.28
CA GLU A 45 -11.15 8.65 -11.19
C GLU A 45 -12.67 8.68 -11.35
N LYS A 46 -13.16 7.91 -12.29
CA LYS A 46 -14.60 7.86 -12.53
C LYS A 46 -15.36 7.42 -11.29
N GLU A 47 -14.82 6.44 -10.56
CA GLU A 47 -15.47 5.97 -9.35
C GLU A 47 -15.32 6.94 -8.18
N LEU A 48 -14.13 7.53 -8.05
CA LEU A 48 -13.85 8.36 -6.88
C LEU A 48 -14.52 9.73 -6.96
N VAL A 49 -14.64 10.29 -8.16
CA VAL A 49 -15.22 11.62 -8.32
C VAL A 49 -16.67 11.66 -7.87
N LYS A 50 -17.35 10.51 -7.88
CA LYS A 50 -18.74 10.44 -7.47
C LYS A 50 -18.95 10.68 -5.99
N GLN A 51 -17.96 10.40 -5.17
CA GLN A 51 -18.14 10.36 -3.74
C GLN A 51 -17.14 11.15 -2.92
N PHE A 52 -16.04 11.59 -3.52
CA PHE A 52 -14.96 12.22 -2.77
C PHE A 52 -14.49 13.50 -3.44
N GLU A 53 -13.91 14.38 -2.63
CA GLU A 53 -13.28 15.59 -3.15
C GLU A 53 -11.90 15.23 -3.69
N PRO A 54 -11.44 15.93 -4.72
CA PRO A 54 -10.12 15.63 -5.30
C PRO A 54 -8.98 15.60 -4.29
N ALA A 55 -9.03 16.48 -3.28
CA ALA A 55 -7.97 16.51 -2.27
C ALA A 55 -7.84 15.19 -1.52
N GLU A 56 -8.88 14.38 -1.51
CA GLU A 56 -8.85 13.12 -0.77
C GLU A 56 -8.17 12.00 -1.54
N TYR A 57 -8.05 12.11 -2.86
CA TYR A 57 -7.54 10.99 -3.66
C TYR A 57 -6.59 11.37 -4.79
N GLN A 58 -6.40 12.65 -5.07
CA GLN A 58 -5.66 13.01 -6.28
C GLN A 58 -4.22 12.50 -6.27
N THR A 59 -3.58 12.48 -5.10
CA THR A 59 -2.22 11.97 -5.00
C THR A 59 -2.13 10.50 -5.40
N LEU A 60 -3.17 9.73 -5.06
CA LEU A 60 -3.22 8.33 -5.41
C LEU A 60 -3.18 8.13 -6.92
N LEU A 61 -3.94 8.93 -7.65
CA LEU A 61 -3.98 8.84 -9.11
C LEU A 61 -2.66 9.31 -9.73
N LEU A 62 -2.09 10.37 -9.18
CA LEU A 62 -0.81 10.86 -9.67
C LEU A 62 0.30 9.81 -9.52
N ARG A 63 0.31 9.11 -8.40
CA ARG A 63 1.32 8.08 -8.16
C ARG A 63 1.22 6.94 -9.14
N LYS A 64 -0.01 6.59 -9.52
CA LYS A 64 -0.22 5.52 -10.45
C LYS A 64 0.28 5.87 -11.86
N ASN A 65 0.27 7.15 -12.17
CA ASN A 65 0.60 7.64 -13.51
C ASN A 65 2.04 8.08 -13.67
N SER A 66 2.90 7.81 -12.70
CA SER A 66 4.27 8.28 -12.74
C SER A 66 5.22 7.14 -12.41
N ASN A 67 6.53 7.43 -12.45
CA ASN A 67 7.55 6.48 -12.06
C ASN A 67 7.77 6.47 -10.55
N TYR A 68 6.95 7.20 -9.80
CA TYR A 68 7.16 7.38 -8.37
C TYR A 68 7.27 6.05 -7.61
N LEU A 69 6.34 5.14 -7.87
CA LEU A 69 6.34 3.86 -7.15
C LEU A 69 7.56 3.03 -7.45
N ASP A 70 7.96 3.01 -8.72
CA ASP A 70 9.15 2.25 -9.11
C ASP A 70 10.40 2.82 -8.45
N GLU A 71 10.49 4.14 -8.37
CA GLU A 71 11.63 4.79 -7.75
C GLU A 71 11.69 4.53 -6.25
N VAL A 72 10.55 4.64 -5.56
CA VAL A 72 10.51 4.38 -4.13
C VAL A 72 10.82 2.93 -3.84
N TYR A 73 10.22 2.03 -4.61
CA TYR A 73 10.45 0.61 -4.41
C TYR A 73 11.93 0.26 -4.62
N GLY A 74 12.54 0.84 -5.66
CA GLY A 74 13.97 0.63 -5.91
C GLY A 74 14.84 1.10 -4.78
N ARG A 75 14.53 2.26 -4.20
CA ARG A 75 15.30 2.77 -3.07
C ARG A 75 15.17 1.87 -1.84
N LEU A 76 13.98 1.34 -1.61
CA LEU A 76 13.78 0.42 -0.50
C LEU A 76 14.62 -0.84 -0.67
N LYS A 77 14.63 -1.38 -1.89
CA LYS A 77 15.43 -2.57 -2.19
C LYS A 77 16.92 -2.30 -1.97
N GLU A 78 17.40 -1.16 -2.41
CA GLU A 78 18.81 -0.80 -2.24
C GLU A 78 19.22 -0.74 -0.78
N ARG A 79 18.28 -0.41 0.09
CA ARG A 79 18.54 -0.29 1.52
C ARG A 79 18.18 -1.55 2.30
N ASN A 80 17.86 -2.62 1.59
CA ASN A 80 17.46 -3.90 2.20
C ASN A 80 16.24 -3.75 3.10
N ILE A 81 15.31 -2.90 2.69
CA ILE A 81 14.04 -2.73 3.40
C ILE A 81 12.98 -3.52 2.67
N ARG A 82 12.28 -4.37 3.41
CA ARG A 82 11.20 -5.17 2.86
C ARG A 82 9.87 -4.58 3.24
N ILE A 83 8.88 -4.80 2.40
CA ILE A 83 7.51 -4.37 2.66
C ILE A 83 6.73 -5.59 3.13
N LEU A 84 6.16 -5.51 4.32
CA LEU A 84 5.35 -6.58 4.87
C LEU A 84 3.92 -6.11 4.98
N TYR A 85 3.00 -7.05 4.97
CA TYR A 85 1.57 -6.74 5.01
C TYR A 85 0.83 -7.94 5.58
N PRO A 86 -0.41 -7.77 6.06
CA PRO A 86 -1.16 -8.90 6.59
C PRO A 86 -1.26 -10.02 5.54
N GLY A 87 -0.90 -11.22 5.96
CA GLY A 87 -0.86 -12.37 5.06
C GLY A 87 0.53 -12.71 4.56
N HIS A 88 1.47 -11.79 4.68
CA HIS A 88 2.85 -12.06 4.31
C HIS A 88 3.47 -13.01 5.34
N PRO A 89 4.28 -14.01 4.89
CA PRO A 89 4.85 -14.98 5.83
C PRO A 89 5.67 -14.38 6.97
N LEU A 90 6.27 -13.21 6.74
CA LEU A 90 7.10 -12.55 7.75
C LEU A 90 6.36 -11.50 8.55
N TYR A 91 5.07 -11.31 8.28
CA TYR A 91 4.30 -10.35 9.04
C TYR A 91 4.22 -10.83 10.50
N PRO A 92 4.46 -9.94 11.49
CA PRO A 92 4.49 -10.37 12.89
C PRO A 92 3.18 -10.98 13.33
N GLU A 93 3.25 -12.18 13.86
CA GLU A 93 2.06 -12.89 14.31
C GLU A 93 1.31 -12.12 15.38
N LYS A 94 2.05 -11.42 16.23
CA LYS A 94 1.44 -10.62 17.28
C LYS A 94 0.48 -9.58 16.78
N LEU A 95 0.70 -9.09 15.56
CA LEU A 95 -0.14 -8.04 14.99
C LEU A 95 -1.35 -8.59 14.26
N THR A 96 -1.36 -9.89 13.97
CA THR A 96 -2.39 -10.49 13.13
C THR A 96 -3.79 -10.30 13.70
N ASN A 97 -3.94 -10.37 15.00
CA ASN A 97 -5.24 -10.32 15.64
C ASN A 97 -5.62 -8.95 16.22
N ILE A 98 -4.80 -7.95 15.96
CA ILE A 98 -5.12 -6.60 16.41
C ILE A 98 -6.15 -6.00 15.46
N TYR A 99 -7.20 -5.41 16.03
CA TYR A 99 -8.27 -4.83 15.22
C TYR A 99 -7.74 -3.82 14.19
N ASP A 100 -6.85 -2.95 14.65
CA ASP A 100 -6.34 -1.87 13.82
C ASP A 100 -4.91 -2.18 13.38
N LYS A 101 -4.70 -3.39 12.85
CA LYS A 101 -3.35 -3.79 12.47
C LYS A 101 -2.84 -2.99 11.28
N PRO A 102 -1.53 -2.74 11.25
CA PRO A 102 -0.95 -1.99 10.12
C PRO A 102 -1.11 -2.75 8.82
N GLU A 103 -1.53 -2.04 7.78
CA GLU A 103 -1.64 -2.65 6.45
C GLU A 103 -0.31 -2.70 5.72
N ILE A 104 0.69 -1.99 6.23
CA ILE A 104 2.01 -1.98 5.64
C ILE A 104 3.04 -1.79 6.75
N LEU A 105 4.12 -2.56 6.68
CA LEU A 105 5.25 -2.42 7.57
C LEU A 105 6.52 -2.41 6.74
N PHE A 106 7.46 -1.57 7.13
CA PHE A 106 8.78 -1.58 6.52
C PHE A 106 9.73 -2.27 7.48
N ALA A 107 10.42 -3.30 7.00
CA ALA A 107 11.28 -4.13 7.83
C ALA A 107 12.69 -4.16 7.25
N ARG A 108 13.69 -3.96 8.11
CA ARG A 108 15.08 -3.99 7.70
C ARG A 108 15.82 -5.03 8.54
N GLY A 109 16.79 -5.69 7.92
CA GLY A 109 17.65 -6.63 8.63
C GLY A 109 17.49 -8.02 8.09
N LYS A 110 18.10 -8.96 8.78
CA LYS A 110 18.05 -10.35 8.37
C LYS A 110 16.70 -10.93 8.69
N ILE A 111 16.20 -11.67 7.72
CA ILE A 111 14.83 -12.15 7.78
C ILE A 111 14.57 -13.05 8.97
N ARG A 112 15.58 -13.78 9.41
CA ARG A 112 15.32 -14.83 10.40
C ARG A 112 15.40 -14.40 11.83
N GLU A 113 16.17 -13.38 12.13
CA GLU A 113 16.54 -13.16 13.52
C GLU A 113 16.13 -11.84 14.08
N SER A 114 16.65 -10.77 13.53
CA SER A 114 16.31 -9.48 14.09
C SER A 114 15.92 -8.55 12.96
N ILE A 115 14.65 -8.40 12.80
CA ILE A 115 14.09 -7.48 11.83
C ILE A 115 13.65 -6.23 12.56
N ASN A 116 14.09 -5.08 12.07
CA ASN A 116 13.66 -3.80 12.62
C ASN A 116 12.46 -3.33 11.83
N TYR A 117 11.39 -3.03 12.53
CA TYR A 117 10.14 -2.63 11.91
C TYR A 117 9.95 -1.12 11.98
N TYR A 118 9.49 -0.56 10.88
CA TYR A 118 9.16 0.86 10.80
C TYR A 118 7.71 1.00 10.39
N ASN A 119 6.90 1.64 11.23
CA ASN A 119 5.49 1.85 10.92
C ASN A 119 5.29 3.08 10.06
N GLN A 120 4.31 2.98 9.21
CA GLN A 120 3.88 4.12 8.44
C GLN A 120 2.84 4.95 9.15
#